data_81ef275a58ab0b5e3a09c091d1d8c02b
#
_entry.id   81ef275a58ab0b5e3a09c091d1d8c02b
#
_cell.length_a   1.000
_cell.length_b   1.000
_cell.length_c   1.000
_cell.angle_alpha   90.00
_cell.angle_beta   90.00
_cell.angle_gamma   90.00
#
_symmetry.space_group_name_H-M   'P 1'
#
loop_
_entity.id
_entity.type
_entity.pdbx_description
1 polymer ?
#
loop_
_entity_poly.entity_id
_entity_poly.type
_entity_poly.pdbx_seq_one_letter_code
_entity_poly.pdbx_strand_id
1 'polypeptide(L)'
;MQRNTVAMKRFGPLFIVVLMLLPFVCRSQTEQTPIRVAFWNMENFFDPFVDSTKTYNAFTEDGMQHWTKTRFYKKRNNMYKAILAMSENHPLGILGMCEVENEYVLSALFEQTPLKKHNYRWVLYEGPDKRGIDPAIVYSLDHFQLVESAVFPYYNPEDTTYHSRDILYAKFVAKVPEPVEGPSHIADTLHVFVNHWPSRYSGELETVGSRSCSAAILRAKVDSIIATAPEGYQPKVIMMGDLNDCPTDPSVYDVLRARHPSEMEEGCLMNLFGKNDGLGFEGTLKHQAEWQIFDQIIVTPAIMEDNVGLHYQEGSARIFHADFMLEDDETYHGKKLFRTYIGPRYFGGFSDHLPVYIDLVR
;
A
#
# COMPACT_ATOMS: atom_id res chain seq x y z
N MET A 1 37.44 100.44 2.85
CA MET A 1 36.57 99.84 1.77
C MET A 1 36.49 98.36 2.00
N GLN A 2 35.43 97.93 2.70
CA GLN A 2 35.16 96.47 3.00
C GLN A 2 34.11 95.97 2.02
N ARG A 3 34.45 94.94 1.30
CA ARG A 3 33.51 94.23 0.44
C ARG A 3 32.91 93.02 1.23
N ASN A 4 31.62 93.12 1.49
CA ASN A 4 30.83 92.03 2.05
C ASN A 4 30.53 90.95 0.97
N THR A 5 30.98 89.73 1.18
CA THR A 5 30.64 88.59 0.31
C THR A 5 29.52 87.77 0.98
N VAL A 6 28.36 87.76 0.33
CA VAL A 6 27.20 86.97 0.77
C VAL A 6 27.37 85.51 0.29
N ALA A 7 27.38 84.59 1.23
CA ALA A 7 27.43 83.12 0.92
C ALA A 7 26.03 82.58 0.66
N MET A 8 25.80 82.12 -0.54
CA MET A 8 24.58 81.40 -0.93
C MET A 8 24.60 79.92 -0.41
N LYS A 9 23.69 79.62 0.49
CA LYS A 9 23.45 78.22 0.90
C LYS A 9 22.71 77.46 -0.21
N ARG A 10 23.33 76.40 -0.76
CA ARG A 10 22.70 75.43 -1.68
C ARG A 10 21.87 74.43 -0.87
N PHE A 11 20.56 74.42 -1.13
CA PHE A 11 19.67 73.33 -0.68
C PHE A 11 19.81 72.13 -1.64
N GLY A 12 20.26 70.96 -1.12
CA GLY A 12 20.29 69.75 -1.86
C GLY A 12 18.88 69.12 -1.87
N PRO A 13 18.52 68.37 -2.94
CA PRO A 13 17.19 67.71 -3.01
C PRO A 13 17.09 66.55 -2.00
N LEU A 14 16.05 66.62 -1.18
CA LEU A 14 15.67 65.57 -0.24
C LEU A 14 14.99 64.45 -1.05
N PHE A 15 15.67 63.33 -1.29
CA PHE A 15 15.07 62.15 -1.86
C PHE A 15 14.26 61.41 -0.77
N ILE A 16 12.91 61.52 -0.84
CA ILE A 16 12.00 60.72 -0.02
C ILE A 16 11.90 59.35 -0.66
N VAL A 17 12.57 58.35 -0.08
CA VAL A 17 12.36 56.93 -0.45
C VAL A 17 11.08 56.45 0.20
N VAL A 18 9.98 56.38 -0.58
CA VAL A 18 8.74 55.74 -0.16
C VAL A 18 8.93 54.22 -0.25
N LEU A 19 9.22 53.60 0.90
CA LEU A 19 9.25 52.15 1.02
C LEU A 19 7.81 51.63 0.96
N MET A 20 7.37 51.15 -0.20
CA MET A 20 6.10 50.41 -0.30
C MET A 20 6.26 49.08 0.44
N LEU A 21 5.76 48.99 1.64
CA LEU A 21 5.49 47.73 2.35
C LEU A 21 4.34 47.04 1.65
N LEU A 22 4.65 46.17 0.67
CA LEU A 22 3.72 45.19 0.17
C LEU A 22 3.48 44.18 1.31
N PRO A 23 2.23 43.96 1.74
CA PRO A 23 1.94 42.88 2.68
C PRO A 23 2.29 41.59 1.98
N PHE A 24 3.34 40.94 2.39
CA PHE A 24 3.56 39.51 2.11
C PHE A 24 2.42 38.77 2.82
N VAL A 25 1.34 38.50 2.08
CA VAL A 25 0.35 37.54 2.51
C VAL A 25 1.04 36.20 2.41
N CYS A 26 1.70 35.79 3.51
CA CYS A 26 2.14 34.43 3.69
C CYS A 26 0.87 33.59 3.78
N ARG A 27 0.43 33.07 2.64
CA ARG A 27 -0.63 32.07 2.59
C ARG A 27 0.02 30.83 3.21
N SER A 28 -0.21 30.61 4.50
CA SER A 28 0.08 29.36 5.15
C SER A 28 -0.72 28.31 4.37
N GLN A 29 -0.06 27.62 3.45
CA GLN A 29 -0.54 26.35 3.00
C GLN A 29 -0.48 25.46 4.25
N THR A 30 -1.62 25.20 4.85
CA THR A 30 -1.73 24.08 5.77
C THR A 30 -1.35 22.86 4.94
N GLU A 31 -0.13 22.35 5.12
CA GLU A 31 0.27 21.06 4.54
C GLU A 31 -0.75 20.05 5.02
N GLN A 32 -1.59 19.61 4.10
CA GLN A 32 -2.56 18.54 4.41
C GLN A 32 -1.75 17.29 4.65
N THR A 33 -1.98 16.67 5.81
CA THR A 33 -1.36 15.39 6.13
C THR A 33 -1.72 14.36 5.06
N PRO A 34 -0.74 13.74 4.40
CA PRO A 34 -1.02 12.78 3.36
C PRO A 34 -1.75 11.56 3.91
N ILE A 35 -2.58 10.95 3.07
CA ILE A 35 -3.30 9.71 3.39
C ILE A 35 -2.47 8.55 2.88
N ARG A 36 -1.84 7.78 3.77
CA ARG A 36 -1.01 6.63 3.41
C ARG A 36 -1.85 5.43 3.05
N VAL A 37 -1.57 4.85 1.89
CA VAL A 37 -2.12 3.58 1.40
C VAL A 37 -0.99 2.58 1.33
N ALA A 38 -1.12 1.45 2.02
CA ALA A 38 -0.05 0.47 2.18
C ALA A 38 -0.54 -0.95 1.87
N PHE A 39 0.41 -1.82 1.56
CA PHE A 39 0.19 -3.27 1.46
C PHE A 39 1.28 -4.02 2.24
N TRP A 40 0.89 -5.15 2.88
CA TRP A 40 1.84 -6.02 3.56
C TRP A 40 1.37 -7.48 3.60
N ASN A 41 2.22 -8.40 3.16
CA ASN A 41 2.06 -9.84 3.40
C ASN A 41 2.43 -10.14 4.85
N MET A 42 1.49 -10.75 5.60
CA MET A 42 1.62 -10.98 7.05
C MET A 42 2.39 -12.25 7.42
N GLU A 43 2.89 -13.04 6.45
CA GLU A 43 3.52 -14.35 6.67
C GLU A 43 2.71 -15.23 7.62
N ASN A 44 1.64 -15.86 7.11
CA ASN A 44 0.86 -16.86 7.87
C ASN A 44 0.32 -16.34 9.22
N PHE A 45 -0.51 -15.30 9.18
CA PHE A 45 -1.10 -14.72 10.38
C PHE A 45 -2.35 -15.51 10.79
N PHE A 46 -2.11 -16.68 11.41
CA PHE A 46 -3.12 -17.59 11.93
C PHE A 46 -3.53 -17.23 13.35
N ASP A 47 -4.76 -17.58 13.72
CA ASP A 47 -5.20 -17.55 15.11
C ASP A 47 -4.58 -18.72 15.93
N PRO A 48 -4.61 -18.67 17.25
CA PRO A 48 -4.02 -19.71 18.09
C PRO A 48 -5.02 -20.81 18.52
N PHE A 49 -6.12 -20.99 17.77
CA PHE A 49 -7.16 -21.94 18.12
C PHE A 49 -7.18 -23.11 17.13
N VAL A 50 -7.76 -24.22 17.56
CA VAL A 50 -7.97 -25.38 16.70
C VAL A 50 -9.37 -25.30 16.12
N ASP A 51 -9.46 -25.24 14.81
CA ASP A 51 -10.72 -25.39 14.08
C ASP A 51 -10.82 -26.79 13.51
N SER A 52 -11.70 -27.60 14.08
CA SER A 52 -11.91 -29.00 13.65
C SER A 52 -12.53 -29.14 12.25
N THR A 53 -13.01 -28.06 11.66
CA THR A 53 -13.57 -28.05 10.29
C THR A 53 -12.49 -27.87 9.23
N LYS A 54 -11.33 -27.32 9.60
CA LYS A 54 -10.19 -27.11 8.69
C LYS A 54 -9.32 -28.36 8.59
N THR A 55 -8.87 -28.64 7.39
CA THR A 55 -7.93 -29.76 7.12
C THR A 55 -6.47 -29.35 7.32
N TYR A 56 -6.15 -28.06 7.18
CA TYR A 56 -4.82 -27.54 7.40
C TYR A 56 -4.65 -27.16 8.88
N ASN A 57 -3.74 -27.87 9.55
CA ASN A 57 -3.51 -27.75 10.99
C ASN A 57 -2.03 -27.51 11.36
N ALA A 58 -1.22 -27.07 10.41
CA ALA A 58 0.21 -26.81 10.69
C ALA A 58 0.39 -25.70 11.75
N PHE A 59 -0.46 -24.67 11.74
CA PHE A 59 -0.44 -23.54 12.67
C PHE A 59 -1.38 -23.77 13.86
N THR A 60 -1.22 -24.90 14.55
CA THR A 60 -1.85 -25.20 15.83
C THR A 60 -0.79 -25.55 16.87
N GLU A 61 -1.16 -25.64 18.15
CA GLU A 61 -0.21 -25.95 19.23
C GLU A 61 0.46 -27.30 19.01
N ASP A 62 -0.29 -28.30 18.57
CA ASP A 62 0.20 -29.65 18.27
C ASP A 62 0.63 -29.83 16.81
N GLY A 63 0.41 -28.82 15.96
CA GLY A 63 0.80 -28.83 14.55
C GLY A 63 2.30 -28.64 14.34
N MET A 64 2.75 -28.83 13.09
CA MET A 64 4.16 -28.78 12.71
C MET A 64 4.85 -27.46 13.13
N GLN A 65 4.11 -26.35 13.13
CA GLN A 65 4.64 -25.03 13.49
C GLN A 65 4.57 -24.75 15.00
N HIS A 66 3.95 -25.64 15.80
CA HIS A 66 3.73 -25.43 17.24
C HIS A 66 3.24 -24.02 17.57
N TRP A 67 2.14 -23.61 16.88
CA TRP A 67 1.59 -22.26 16.95
C TRP A 67 0.80 -22.03 18.23
N THR A 68 1.49 -21.57 19.27
CA THR A 68 0.91 -21.30 20.61
C THR A 68 0.35 -19.87 20.70
N LYS A 69 -0.50 -19.63 21.68
CA LYS A 69 -0.99 -18.27 22.04
C LYS A 69 0.17 -17.29 22.25
N THR A 70 1.26 -17.74 22.87
CA THR A 70 2.46 -16.89 23.09
C THR A 70 3.07 -16.44 21.76
N ARG A 71 3.21 -17.35 20.79
CA ARG A 71 3.75 -17.03 19.45
C ARG A 71 2.81 -16.11 18.68
N PHE A 72 1.49 -16.37 18.75
CA PHE A 72 0.48 -15.50 18.17
C PHE A 72 0.58 -14.06 18.70
N TYR A 73 0.56 -13.87 20.03
CA TYR A 73 0.63 -12.54 20.61
C TYR A 73 1.98 -11.85 20.36
N LYS A 74 3.07 -12.60 20.26
CA LYS A 74 4.37 -12.05 19.85
C LYS A 74 4.30 -11.52 18.42
N LYS A 75 3.78 -12.32 17.48
CA LYS A 75 3.62 -11.91 16.08
C LYS A 75 2.68 -10.71 15.96
N ARG A 76 1.50 -10.75 16.59
CA ARG A 76 0.57 -9.62 16.62
C ARG A 76 1.26 -8.32 17.08
N ASN A 77 2.05 -8.38 18.15
CA ASN A 77 2.75 -7.21 18.66
C ASN A 77 3.86 -6.73 17.73
N ASN A 78 4.52 -7.63 17.01
CA ASN A 78 5.47 -7.27 15.96
C ASN A 78 4.76 -6.56 14.80
N MET A 79 3.62 -7.11 14.32
CA MET A 79 2.80 -6.47 13.27
C MET A 79 2.36 -5.06 13.70
N TYR A 80 1.82 -4.93 14.93
CA TYR A 80 1.46 -3.64 15.51
C TYR A 80 2.64 -2.65 15.50
N LYS A 81 3.83 -3.09 15.95
CA LYS A 81 5.03 -2.24 15.99
C LYS A 81 5.43 -1.75 14.59
N ALA A 82 5.39 -2.62 13.59
CA ALA A 82 5.75 -2.26 12.22
C ALA A 82 4.72 -1.32 11.58
N ILE A 83 3.42 -1.60 11.76
CA ILE A 83 2.34 -0.72 11.28
C ILE A 83 2.46 0.68 11.91
N LEU A 84 2.71 0.78 13.22
CA LEU A 84 2.88 2.06 13.90
C LEU A 84 4.10 2.83 13.37
N ALA A 85 5.22 2.15 13.13
CA ALA A 85 6.42 2.76 12.59
C ALA A 85 6.21 3.23 11.14
N MET A 86 5.56 2.43 10.29
CA MET A 86 5.23 2.78 8.92
C MET A 86 4.24 3.95 8.83
N SER A 87 3.33 4.06 9.79
CA SER A 87 2.33 5.12 9.84
C SER A 87 2.87 6.47 10.31
N GLU A 88 4.09 6.54 10.84
CA GLU A 88 4.70 7.77 11.36
C GLU A 88 3.79 8.52 12.36
N ASN A 89 3.03 7.75 13.16
CA ASN A 89 2.03 8.23 14.12
C ASN A 89 0.74 8.83 13.52
N HIS A 90 0.54 8.75 12.20
CA HIS A 90 -0.73 9.06 11.56
C HIS A 90 -1.47 7.76 11.23
N PRO A 91 -2.82 7.70 11.27
CA PRO A 91 -3.52 6.51 10.85
C PRO A 91 -3.28 6.25 9.35
N LEU A 92 -3.04 4.98 9.00
CA LEU A 92 -3.06 4.59 7.59
C LEU A 92 -4.48 4.82 7.05
N GLY A 93 -4.59 5.35 5.84
CA GLY A 93 -5.89 5.46 5.18
C GLY A 93 -6.43 4.09 4.82
N ILE A 94 -5.60 3.29 4.13
CA ILE A 94 -5.91 1.92 3.72
C ILE A 94 -4.66 1.06 3.93
N LEU A 95 -4.86 -0.17 4.44
CA LEU A 95 -3.85 -1.22 4.51
C LEU A 95 -4.42 -2.48 3.87
N GLY A 96 -3.90 -2.83 2.69
CA GLY A 96 -4.07 -4.16 2.10
C GLY A 96 -3.19 -5.17 2.83
N MET A 97 -3.73 -6.33 3.10
CA MET A 97 -3.03 -7.41 3.77
C MET A 97 -3.27 -8.71 3.03
N CYS A 98 -2.36 -9.64 3.12
CA CYS A 98 -2.60 -11.03 2.75
C CYS A 98 -1.99 -12.00 3.77
N GLU A 99 -2.30 -13.28 3.61
CA GLU A 99 -1.98 -14.33 4.59
C GLU A 99 -2.63 -14.10 5.96
N VAL A 100 -3.86 -13.60 5.95
CA VAL A 100 -4.71 -13.38 7.13
C VAL A 100 -5.71 -14.54 7.21
N GLU A 101 -5.83 -15.19 8.38
CA GLU A 101 -6.73 -16.33 8.49
C GLU A 101 -8.19 -15.92 8.62
N ASN A 102 -8.52 -15.01 9.53
CA ASN A 102 -9.92 -14.70 9.86
C ASN A 102 -10.10 -13.36 10.58
N GLU A 103 -11.35 -13.04 10.92
CA GLU A 103 -11.68 -11.81 11.66
C GLU A 103 -11.06 -11.73 13.04
N TYR A 104 -10.82 -12.87 13.71
CA TYR A 104 -10.21 -12.86 15.03
C TYR A 104 -8.82 -12.25 15.02
N VAL A 105 -7.98 -12.60 14.04
CA VAL A 105 -6.61 -12.05 13.96
C VAL A 105 -6.62 -10.56 13.67
N LEU A 106 -7.57 -10.07 12.86
CA LEU A 106 -7.76 -8.64 12.59
C LEU A 106 -8.24 -7.89 13.83
N SER A 107 -9.28 -8.39 14.52
CA SER A 107 -9.75 -7.82 15.79
C SER A 107 -8.63 -7.80 16.84
N ALA A 108 -7.89 -8.90 16.98
CA ALA A 108 -6.76 -8.96 17.89
C ALA A 108 -5.69 -7.89 17.59
N LEU A 109 -5.43 -7.61 16.30
CA LEU A 109 -4.45 -6.61 15.88
C LEU A 109 -4.99 -5.17 16.01
N PHE A 110 -6.18 -4.88 15.50
CA PHE A 110 -6.68 -3.50 15.39
C PHE A 110 -7.51 -3.03 16.58
N GLU A 111 -8.14 -3.93 17.34
CA GLU A 111 -8.99 -3.56 18.48
C GLU A 111 -8.36 -3.86 19.83
N GLN A 112 -7.38 -4.80 19.91
CA GLN A 112 -6.75 -5.20 21.17
C GLN A 112 -5.30 -4.67 21.32
N THR A 113 -4.86 -3.80 20.39
CA THR A 113 -3.61 -3.05 20.45
C THR A 113 -3.90 -1.55 20.51
N PRO A 114 -2.90 -0.67 20.70
CA PRO A 114 -3.09 0.77 20.60
C PRO A 114 -3.62 1.27 19.25
N LEU A 115 -3.59 0.47 18.18
CA LEU A 115 -4.21 0.80 16.88
C LEU A 115 -5.72 1.08 16.98
N LYS A 116 -6.40 0.56 18.02
CA LYS A 116 -7.82 0.83 18.30
C LYS A 116 -8.19 2.32 18.37
N LYS A 117 -7.19 3.20 18.55
CA LYS A 117 -7.41 4.66 18.58
C LYS A 117 -7.73 5.27 17.20
N HIS A 118 -7.52 4.54 16.11
CA HIS A 118 -7.56 5.05 14.75
C HIS A 118 -8.81 4.65 13.97
N ASN A 119 -9.88 4.24 14.64
CA ASN A 119 -11.21 3.95 14.05
C ASN A 119 -11.15 3.04 12.81
N TYR A 120 -10.32 1.99 12.86
CA TYR A 120 -10.21 1.05 11.74
C TYR A 120 -11.43 0.16 11.62
N ARG A 121 -11.75 -0.21 10.35
CA ARG A 121 -12.66 -1.28 9.94
C ARG A 121 -11.97 -2.12 8.88
N TRP A 122 -12.52 -3.29 8.59
CA TRP A 122 -11.94 -4.19 7.60
C TRP A 122 -13.00 -4.86 6.75
N VAL A 123 -12.53 -5.35 5.61
CA VAL A 123 -13.23 -6.25 4.71
C VAL A 123 -12.39 -7.50 4.59
N LEU A 124 -12.99 -8.64 4.87
CA LEU A 124 -12.40 -9.96 4.75
C LEU A 124 -13.49 -10.92 4.28
N TYR A 125 -13.14 -11.79 3.36
CA TYR A 125 -13.97 -12.92 2.93
C TYR A 125 -13.11 -14.18 3.01
N GLU A 126 -13.63 -15.23 3.62
CA GLU A 126 -12.98 -16.52 3.63
C GLU A 126 -13.07 -17.14 2.23
N GLY A 127 -11.93 -17.50 1.67
CA GLY A 127 -11.78 -18.02 0.32
C GLY A 127 -11.48 -19.52 0.27
N PRO A 128 -11.25 -20.05 -0.93
CA PRO A 128 -11.04 -21.48 -1.16
C PRO A 128 -9.58 -21.95 -0.93
N ASP A 129 -8.66 -21.10 -0.46
CA ASP A 129 -7.28 -21.52 -0.18
C ASP A 129 -7.25 -22.64 0.87
N LYS A 130 -6.55 -23.73 0.56
CA LYS A 130 -6.51 -24.93 1.43
C LYS A 130 -5.87 -24.66 2.79
N ARG A 131 -5.03 -23.63 2.92
CA ARG A 131 -4.45 -23.21 4.19
C ARG A 131 -5.40 -22.36 5.02
N GLY A 132 -6.44 -21.78 4.38
CA GLY A 132 -7.38 -20.85 5.01
C GLY A 132 -6.72 -19.50 5.31
N ILE A 133 -6.02 -18.96 4.33
CA ILE A 133 -5.42 -17.61 4.39
C ILE A 133 -5.91 -16.76 3.23
N ASP A 134 -6.31 -15.56 3.54
CA ASP A 134 -7.04 -14.69 2.63
C ASP A 134 -6.44 -13.28 2.55
N PRO A 135 -6.76 -12.52 1.48
CA PRO A 135 -6.52 -11.09 1.45
C PRO A 135 -7.54 -10.35 2.34
N ALA A 136 -7.10 -9.24 2.93
CA ALA A 136 -7.93 -8.34 3.71
C ALA A 136 -7.67 -6.88 3.34
N ILE A 137 -8.67 -6.02 3.50
CA ILE A 137 -8.53 -4.56 3.40
C ILE A 137 -8.93 -3.95 4.73
N VAL A 138 -7.99 -3.26 5.38
CA VAL A 138 -8.24 -2.45 6.57
C VAL A 138 -8.26 -0.98 6.16
N TYR A 139 -9.24 -0.22 6.65
CA TYR A 139 -9.39 1.19 6.29
C TYR A 139 -9.79 2.04 7.49
N SER A 140 -9.35 3.30 7.48
CA SER A 140 -9.70 4.27 8.52
C SER A 140 -11.04 4.93 8.21
N LEU A 141 -11.97 4.86 9.18
CA LEU A 141 -13.23 5.60 9.10
C LEU A 141 -13.05 7.12 9.13
N ASP A 142 -11.88 7.61 9.51
CA ASP A 142 -11.60 9.05 9.49
C ASP A 142 -11.39 9.55 8.06
N HIS A 143 -10.92 8.68 7.16
CA HIS A 143 -10.60 9.01 5.77
C HIS A 143 -11.59 8.48 4.75
N PHE A 144 -12.19 7.30 5.01
CA PHE A 144 -12.96 6.58 4.01
C PHE A 144 -14.29 6.05 4.54
N GLN A 145 -15.26 5.97 3.63
CA GLN A 145 -16.52 5.25 3.83
C GLN A 145 -16.60 4.12 2.80
N LEU A 146 -16.80 2.89 3.27
CA LEU A 146 -17.03 1.75 2.40
C LEU A 146 -18.39 1.87 1.72
N VAL A 147 -18.43 1.68 0.39
CA VAL A 147 -19.65 1.68 -0.43
C VAL A 147 -20.06 0.26 -0.76
N GLU A 148 -19.12 -0.54 -1.25
CA GLU A 148 -19.34 -1.93 -1.62
C GLU A 148 -18.05 -2.74 -1.51
N SER A 149 -18.18 -4.04 -1.39
CA SER A 149 -17.04 -4.97 -1.46
C SER A 149 -17.45 -6.28 -2.12
N ALA A 150 -16.49 -6.95 -2.73
CA ALA A 150 -16.69 -8.23 -3.42
C ALA A 150 -15.38 -9.02 -3.47
N VAL A 151 -15.48 -10.30 -3.80
CA VAL A 151 -14.35 -11.14 -4.20
C VAL A 151 -14.51 -11.58 -5.65
N PHE A 152 -13.40 -11.73 -6.34
CA PHE A 152 -13.36 -12.29 -7.69
C PHE A 152 -12.58 -13.59 -7.62
N PRO A 153 -13.28 -14.73 -7.79
CA PRO A 153 -12.67 -16.04 -7.67
C PRO A 153 -11.55 -16.26 -8.69
N TYR A 154 -10.47 -16.88 -8.20
CA TYR A 154 -9.45 -17.40 -9.09
C TYR A 154 -10.04 -18.46 -10.01
N TYR A 155 -9.74 -18.37 -11.30
CA TYR A 155 -10.16 -19.34 -12.29
C TYR A 155 -9.04 -19.57 -13.30
N ASN A 156 -8.68 -20.85 -13.49
CA ASN A 156 -7.77 -21.29 -14.54
C ASN A 156 -8.52 -22.27 -15.45
N PRO A 157 -8.77 -21.93 -16.73
CA PRO A 157 -9.49 -22.81 -17.65
C PRO A 157 -8.72 -24.09 -17.99
N GLU A 158 -7.40 -24.10 -17.82
CA GLU A 158 -6.53 -25.26 -18.08
C GLU A 158 -6.47 -26.22 -16.89
N ASP A 159 -6.73 -25.74 -15.68
CA ASP A 159 -6.79 -26.54 -14.45
C ASP A 159 -7.90 -26.02 -13.53
N THR A 160 -9.11 -26.52 -13.73
CA THR A 160 -10.29 -26.16 -12.92
C THR A 160 -10.30 -26.78 -11.53
N THR A 161 -9.34 -27.67 -11.23
CA THR A 161 -9.22 -28.32 -9.90
C THR A 161 -8.30 -27.55 -8.96
N TYR A 162 -7.46 -26.67 -9.49
CA TYR A 162 -6.59 -25.80 -8.70
C TYR A 162 -7.37 -24.59 -8.20
N HIS A 163 -7.34 -24.40 -6.89
CA HIS A 163 -7.93 -23.24 -6.22
C HIS A 163 -6.84 -22.40 -5.60
N SER A 164 -6.93 -21.09 -5.78
CA SER A 164 -6.05 -20.10 -5.18
C SER A 164 -6.88 -19.07 -4.42
N ARG A 165 -6.21 -18.04 -3.87
CA ARG A 165 -6.88 -16.94 -3.18
C ARG A 165 -7.67 -16.10 -4.17
N ASP A 166 -8.84 -15.66 -3.74
CA ASP A 166 -9.66 -14.74 -4.50
C ASP A 166 -9.04 -13.34 -4.50
N ILE A 167 -9.36 -12.53 -5.51
CA ILE A 167 -8.99 -11.12 -5.54
C ILE A 167 -10.04 -10.35 -4.75
N LEU A 168 -9.61 -9.69 -3.67
CA LEU A 168 -10.49 -8.87 -2.84
C LEU A 168 -10.65 -7.47 -3.43
N TYR A 169 -11.87 -6.98 -3.48
CA TYR A 169 -12.23 -5.66 -3.97
C TYR A 169 -13.03 -4.89 -2.94
N ALA A 170 -12.78 -3.59 -2.85
CA ALA A 170 -13.63 -2.66 -2.14
C ALA A 170 -13.66 -1.29 -2.85
N LYS A 171 -14.84 -0.64 -2.81
CA LYS A 171 -15.08 0.71 -3.30
C LYS A 171 -15.31 1.64 -2.12
N PHE A 172 -14.57 2.71 -2.08
CA PHE A 172 -14.63 3.71 -1.03
C PHE A 172 -15.03 5.08 -1.58
N VAL A 173 -15.69 5.86 -0.73
CA VAL A 173 -15.81 7.31 -0.88
C VAL A 173 -14.86 7.95 0.13
N ALA A 174 -13.98 8.83 -0.35
CA ALA A 174 -13.09 9.57 0.51
C ALA A 174 -13.82 10.71 1.21
N LYS A 175 -13.67 10.79 2.53
CA LYS A 175 -14.26 11.86 3.34
C LYS A 175 -13.51 13.16 3.13
N VAL A 176 -14.23 14.23 2.88
CA VAL A 176 -13.67 15.58 2.79
C VAL A 176 -13.64 16.17 4.20
N PRO A 177 -12.50 16.68 4.70
CA PRO A 177 -12.47 17.43 5.95
C PRO A 177 -13.35 18.67 5.87
N GLU A 178 -14.23 18.88 6.86
CA GLU A 178 -15.02 20.11 7.00
C GLU A 178 -14.16 21.25 7.59
N PRO A 179 -14.37 22.53 7.22
CA PRO A 179 -15.18 23.04 6.12
C PRO A 179 -14.30 23.50 4.95
N VAL A 180 -14.60 23.05 3.74
CA VAL A 180 -14.02 23.66 2.53
C VAL A 180 -15.11 24.49 1.87
N GLU A 181 -14.98 25.82 1.92
CA GLU A 181 -15.87 26.74 1.19
C GLU A 181 -15.54 26.69 -0.32
N GLY A 182 -16.47 26.18 -1.13
CA GLY A 182 -16.33 26.16 -2.59
C GLY A 182 -17.36 25.27 -3.30
N PRO A 183 -17.62 25.48 -4.59
CA PRO A 183 -18.79 24.95 -5.28
C PRO A 183 -18.71 23.50 -5.75
N SER A 184 -17.70 22.72 -5.47
CA SER A 184 -17.65 21.33 -5.95
C SER A 184 -16.81 20.41 -5.06
N HIS A 185 -17.47 19.86 -4.03
CA HIS A 185 -16.92 18.72 -3.32
C HIS A 185 -17.51 17.43 -3.92
N ILE A 186 -16.98 17.02 -5.09
CA ILE A 186 -17.22 15.67 -5.58
C ILE A 186 -16.44 14.77 -4.64
N ALA A 187 -17.17 13.96 -3.88
CA ALA A 187 -16.55 12.95 -3.05
C ALA A 187 -15.79 11.97 -3.96
N ASP A 188 -14.47 11.92 -3.81
CA ASP A 188 -13.64 10.99 -4.59
C ASP A 188 -14.05 9.55 -4.32
N THR A 189 -14.26 8.82 -5.40
CA THR A 189 -14.45 7.38 -5.34
C THR A 189 -13.12 6.70 -5.63
N LEU A 190 -12.72 5.80 -4.73
CA LEU A 190 -11.51 5.01 -4.85
C LEU A 190 -11.87 3.53 -4.92
N HIS A 191 -11.43 2.86 -5.97
CA HIS A 191 -11.54 1.42 -6.14
C HIS A 191 -10.22 0.77 -5.70
N VAL A 192 -10.29 -0.22 -4.81
CA VAL A 192 -9.11 -0.86 -4.24
C VAL A 192 -9.20 -2.37 -4.44
N PHE A 193 -8.15 -2.95 -5.01
CA PHE A 193 -7.98 -4.40 -5.14
C PHE A 193 -6.80 -4.86 -4.29
N VAL A 194 -6.99 -5.94 -3.53
CA VAL A 194 -5.92 -6.63 -2.82
C VAL A 194 -5.75 -8.02 -3.39
N ASN A 195 -4.51 -8.35 -3.73
CA ASN A 195 -4.12 -9.54 -4.46
C ASN A 195 -3.14 -10.37 -3.65
N HIS A 196 -3.25 -11.70 -3.77
CA HIS A 196 -2.20 -12.63 -3.37
C HIS A 196 -2.17 -13.76 -4.40
N TRP A 197 -1.33 -13.60 -5.43
CA TRP A 197 -1.29 -14.53 -6.57
C TRP A 197 -0.63 -15.86 -6.22
N PRO A 198 -0.80 -16.89 -7.07
CA PRO A 198 -0.15 -18.19 -6.88
C PRO A 198 1.37 -18.07 -6.72
N SER A 199 1.92 -18.74 -5.70
CA SER A 199 3.34 -18.68 -5.39
C SER A 199 4.21 -19.44 -6.41
N ARG A 200 5.52 -19.16 -6.41
CA ARG A 200 6.52 -19.87 -7.22
C ARG A 200 6.97 -21.21 -6.60
N TYR A 201 6.32 -21.68 -5.53
CA TYR A 201 6.76 -22.84 -4.75
C TYR A 201 6.94 -24.12 -5.58
N SER A 202 6.09 -24.35 -6.59
CA SER A 202 6.19 -25.51 -7.48
C SER A 202 7.11 -25.29 -8.70
N GLY A 203 7.86 -24.19 -8.72
CA GLY A 203 8.68 -23.73 -9.84
C GLY A 203 8.15 -22.47 -10.49
N GLU A 204 9.05 -21.59 -10.87
CA GLU A 204 8.70 -20.29 -11.47
C GLU A 204 7.99 -20.46 -12.81
N LEU A 205 8.56 -21.29 -13.70
CA LEU A 205 8.02 -21.53 -15.04
C LEU A 205 6.72 -22.34 -14.99
N GLU A 206 6.62 -23.29 -14.07
CA GLU A 206 5.45 -24.15 -13.88
C GLU A 206 4.24 -23.39 -13.39
N THR A 207 4.46 -22.27 -12.70
CA THR A 207 3.39 -21.47 -12.07
C THR A 207 3.08 -20.15 -12.78
N VAL A 208 3.83 -19.79 -13.83
CA VAL A 208 3.62 -18.54 -14.57
C VAL A 208 2.21 -18.45 -15.17
N GLY A 209 1.67 -19.56 -15.70
CA GLY A 209 0.31 -19.61 -16.24
C GLY A 209 -0.75 -19.29 -15.17
N SER A 210 -0.58 -19.81 -13.95
CA SER A 210 -1.49 -19.54 -12.85
C SER A 210 -1.49 -18.07 -12.42
N ARG A 211 -0.31 -17.42 -12.36
CA ARG A 211 -0.22 -15.98 -12.07
C ARG A 211 -0.79 -15.15 -13.22
N SER A 212 -0.57 -15.56 -14.47
CA SER A 212 -1.19 -14.93 -15.64
C SER A 212 -2.72 -14.98 -15.61
N CYS A 213 -3.32 -16.07 -15.10
CA CYS A 213 -4.76 -16.15 -14.88
C CYS A 213 -5.25 -15.10 -13.86
N SER A 214 -4.56 -14.96 -12.72
CA SER A 214 -4.88 -13.92 -11.73
C SER A 214 -4.77 -12.52 -12.33
N ALA A 215 -3.70 -12.27 -13.09
CA ALA A 215 -3.48 -10.99 -13.79
C ALA A 215 -4.60 -10.67 -14.78
N ALA A 216 -5.05 -11.66 -15.56
CA ALA A 216 -6.13 -11.51 -16.53
C ALA A 216 -7.47 -11.20 -15.85
N ILE A 217 -7.79 -11.87 -14.73
CA ILE A 217 -8.99 -11.61 -13.94
C ILE A 217 -8.96 -10.17 -13.41
N LEU A 218 -7.86 -9.75 -12.79
CA LEU A 218 -7.67 -8.39 -12.28
C LEU A 218 -7.82 -7.37 -13.40
N ARG A 219 -7.12 -7.57 -14.52
CA ARG A 219 -7.19 -6.68 -15.69
C ARG A 219 -8.60 -6.51 -16.21
N ALA A 220 -9.34 -7.61 -16.41
CA ALA A 220 -10.70 -7.57 -16.90
C ALA A 220 -11.65 -6.81 -15.95
N LYS A 221 -11.43 -6.89 -14.63
CA LYS A 221 -12.23 -6.14 -13.65
C LYS A 221 -11.92 -4.65 -13.68
N VAL A 222 -10.66 -4.26 -13.79
CA VAL A 222 -10.25 -2.87 -13.93
C VAL A 222 -10.80 -2.27 -15.23
N ASP A 223 -10.67 -2.98 -16.35
CA ASP A 223 -11.21 -2.56 -17.65
C ASP A 223 -12.74 -2.39 -17.59
N SER A 224 -13.45 -3.28 -16.90
CA SER A 224 -14.88 -3.15 -16.68
C SER A 224 -15.25 -1.88 -15.89
N ILE A 225 -14.50 -1.55 -14.83
CA ILE A 225 -14.72 -0.32 -14.06
C ILE A 225 -14.51 0.91 -14.94
N ILE A 226 -13.45 0.92 -15.75
CA ILE A 226 -13.16 2.02 -16.67
C ILE A 226 -14.25 2.15 -17.73
N ALA A 227 -14.67 1.04 -18.35
CA ALA A 227 -15.66 1.03 -19.42
C ALA A 227 -17.08 1.41 -18.97
N THR A 228 -17.42 1.16 -17.69
CA THR A 228 -18.73 1.47 -17.12
C THR A 228 -18.78 2.83 -16.41
N ALA A 229 -17.67 3.54 -16.40
CA ALA A 229 -17.61 4.87 -15.81
C ALA A 229 -18.46 5.88 -16.60
N PRO A 230 -19.07 6.88 -15.94
CA PRO A 230 -19.75 7.96 -16.65
C PRO A 230 -18.84 8.67 -17.64
N GLU A 231 -19.41 9.17 -18.73
CA GLU A 231 -18.66 9.93 -19.73
C GLU A 231 -17.87 11.09 -19.10
N GLY A 232 -16.60 11.18 -19.43
CA GLY A 232 -15.70 12.21 -18.89
C GLY A 232 -15.16 11.93 -17.47
N TYR A 233 -15.58 10.84 -16.82
CA TYR A 233 -15.06 10.45 -15.51
C TYR A 233 -14.01 9.34 -15.66
N GLN A 234 -12.83 9.55 -15.07
CA GLN A 234 -11.75 8.58 -15.04
C GLN A 234 -11.66 7.95 -13.65
N PRO A 235 -11.96 6.64 -13.49
CA PRO A 235 -11.93 5.98 -12.19
C PRO A 235 -10.53 5.91 -11.59
N LYS A 236 -10.43 6.24 -10.30
CA LYS A 236 -9.22 6.06 -9.50
C LYS A 236 -9.21 4.64 -8.94
N VAL A 237 -8.29 3.83 -9.44
CA VAL A 237 -8.15 2.43 -9.04
C VAL A 237 -6.74 2.19 -8.49
N ILE A 238 -6.66 1.57 -7.32
CA ILE A 238 -5.43 1.08 -6.71
C ILE A 238 -5.49 -0.45 -6.67
N MET A 239 -4.51 -1.10 -7.25
CA MET A 239 -4.28 -2.53 -7.21
C MET A 239 -3.01 -2.78 -6.42
N MET A 240 -3.10 -3.50 -5.32
CA MET A 240 -1.94 -3.81 -4.49
C MET A 240 -1.91 -5.30 -4.17
N GLY A 241 -0.73 -5.82 -3.87
CA GLY A 241 -0.64 -7.23 -3.50
C GLY A 241 0.76 -7.80 -3.55
N ASP A 242 0.86 -9.01 -2.99
CA ASP A 242 1.92 -9.95 -3.29
C ASP A 242 1.57 -10.65 -4.61
N LEU A 243 2.17 -10.19 -5.68
CA LEU A 243 1.92 -10.71 -7.03
C LEU A 243 2.73 -11.98 -7.33
N ASN A 244 3.65 -12.36 -6.41
CA ASN A 244 4.57 -13.48 -6.58
C ASN A 244 5.36 -13.44 -7.92
N ASP A 245 5.35 -12.29 -8.58
CA ASP A 245 6.10 -11.98 -9.80
C ASP A 245 6.70 -10.57 -9.70
N CYS A 246 7.86 -10.40 -10.31
CA CYS A 246 8.52 -9.10 -10.42
C CYS A 246 7.79 -8.20 -11.45
N PRO A 247 8.00 -6.87 -11.42
CA PRO A 247 7.35 -5.95 -12.35
C PRO A 247 7.56 -6.25 -13.83
N THR A 248 8.68 -6.92 -14.18
CA THR A 248 9.04 -7.27 -15.55
C THR A 248 8.56 -8.65 -15.98
N ASP A 249 7.96 -9.42 -15.07
CA ASP A 249 7.50 -10.78 -15.39
C ASP A 249 6.22 -10.74 -16.24
N PRO A 250 5.97 -11.77 -17.06
CA PRO A 250 4.91 -11.78 -18.06
C PRO A 250 3.51 -11.50 -17.48
N SER A 251 3.20 -12.00 -16.30
CA SER A 251 1.88 -11.78 -15.67
C SER A 251 1.63 -10.30 -15.37
N VAL A 252 2.65 -9.58 -14.91
CA VAL A 252 2.57 -8.15 -14.57
C VAL A 252 2.76 -7.30 -15.82
N TYR A 253 3.83 -7.58 -16.58
CA TYR A 253 4.22 -6.76 -17.73
C TYR A 253 3.29 -6.94 -18.92
N ASP A 254 3.05 -8.19 -19.35
CA ASP A 254 2.30 -8.45 -20.58
C ASP A 254 0.80 -8.61 -20.35
N VAL A 255 0.37 -9.36 -19.32
CA VAL A 255 -1.04 -9.69 -19.08
C VAL A 255 -1.76 -8.55 -18.38
N LEU A 256 -1.25 -8.10 -17.23
CA LEU A 256 -1.84 -6.96 -16.51
C LEU A 256 -1.58 -5.64 -17.24
N ARG A 257 -0.54 -5.57 -18.06
CA ARG A 257 -0.07 -4.39 -18.78
C ARG A 257 0.28 -3.24 -17.83
N ALA A 258 0.95 -3.58 -16.72
CA ALA A 258 1.43 -2.60 -15.77
C ALA A 258 2.86 -2.17 -16.14
N ARG A 259 3.07 -0.87 -16.26
CA ARG A 259 4.34 -0.25 -16.68
C ARG A 259 4.82 0.76 -15.65
N HIS A 260 6.13 0.88 -15.52
CA HIS A 260 6.68 2.01 -14.77
C HIS A 260 6.24 3.35 -15.39
N PRO A 261 6.04 4.44 -14.60
CA PRO A 261 5.62 5.75 -15.10
C PRO A 261 6.46 6.27 -16.30
N SER A 262 7.74 5.92 -16.39
CA SER A 262 8.61 6.31 -17.51
C SER A 262 8.42 5.48 -18.80
N GLU A 263 7.58 4.44 -18.77
CA GLU A 263 7.37 3.47 -19.86
C GLU A 263 5.89 3.36 -20.26
N MET A 264 5.10 4.38 -19.95
CA MET A 264 3.66 4.36 -20.19
C MET A 264 3.31 4.35 -21.68
N GLU A 265 2.38 3.47 -22.02
CA GLU A 265 1.73 3.36 -23.32
C GLU A 265 0.21 3.48 -23.14
N GLU A 266 -0.50 3.72 -24.25
CA GLU A 266 -1.96 3.81 -24.21
C GLU A 266 -2.59 2.51 -23.68
N GLY A 267 -3.51 2.67 -22.73
CA GLY A 267 -4.23 1.57 -22.08
C GLY A 267 -3.38 0.77 -21.07
N CYS A 268 -2.16 1.20 -20.73
CA CYS A 268 -1.39 0.62 -19.65
C CYS A 268 -1.83 1.12 -18.27
N LEU A 269 -1.67 0.27 -17.28
CA LEU A 269 -1.74 0.61 -15.86
C LEU A 269 -0.36 1.09 -15.40
N MET A 270 -0.31 1.92 -14.38
CA MET A 270 0.92 2.52 -13.89
C MET A 270 1.42 1.75 -12.66
N ASN A 271 2.57 1.10 -12.77
CA ASN A 271 3.22 0.39 -11.68
C ASN A 271 4.21 1.31 -10.98
N LEU A 272 3.86 1.78 -9.79
CA LEU A 272 4.70 2.69 -8.99
C LEU A 272 5.94 1.97 -8.39
N PHE A 273 5.97 0.63 -8.49
CA PHE A 273 7.06 -0.24 -8.09
C PHE A 273 7.75 -0.91 -9.29
N GLY A 274 7.47 -0.44 -10.50
CA GLY A 274 7.97 -0.99 -11.76
C GLY A 274 9.48 -0.95 -11.94
N LYS A 275 10.16 -0.09 -11.19
CA LYS A 275 11.63 0.00 -11.08
C LYS A 275 12.00 0.28 -9.63
N ASN A 276 13.17 -0.18 -9.22
CA ASN A 276 13.68 0.13 -7.88
C ASN A 276 14.35 1.51 -7.85
N ASP A 277 13.62 2.54 -8.27
CA ASP A 277 14.11 3.91 -8.39
C ASP A 277 13.50 4.76 -7.27
N GLY A 278 14.28 5.00 -6.23
CA GLY A 278 13.83 5.80 -5.08
C GLY A 278 12.88 5.07 -4.12
N LEU A 279 12.68 3.76 -4.22
CA LEU A 279 11.79 2.99 -3.34
C LEU A 279 12.31 2.84 -1.90
N GLY A 280 13.57 3.22 -1.64
CA GLY A 280 14.16 3.26 -0.30
C GLY A 280 14.79 1.95 0.17
N PHE A 281 14.51 0.81 -0.47
CA PHE A 281 15.12 -0.47 -0.17
C PHE A 281 15.25 -1.35 -1.42
N GLU A 282 16.07 -2.42 -1.33
CA GLU A 282 16.46 -3.25 -2.48
C GLU A 282 15.32 -4.10 -3.07
N GLY A 283 14.36 -4.51 -2.24
CA GLY A 283 13.21 -5.32 -2.63
C GLY A 283 12.29 -5.60 -1.44
N THR A 284 11.19 -6.27 -1.69
CA THR A 284 10.18 -6.59 -0.66
C THR A 284 10.36 -7.96 -0.06
N LEU A 285 11.02 -8.86 -0.77
CA LEU A 285 11.31 -10.24 -0.36
C LEU A 285 12.73 -10.59 -0.79
N LYS A 286 13.42 -11.42 0.00
CA LYS A 286 14.76 -11.93 -0.35
C LYS A 286 14.71 -13.43 -0.59
N HIS A 287 15.15 -13.85 -1.79
CA HIS A 287 15.38 -15.25 -2.11
C HIS A 287 16.87 -15.47 -2.33
N GLN A 288 17.50 -16.28 -1.46
CA GLN A 288 18.95 -16.48 -1.45
C GLN A 288 19.71 -15.13 -1.36
N ALA A 289 20.50 -14.77 -2.37
CA ALA A 289 21.26 -13.52 -2.43
C ALA A 289 20.49 -12.34 -3.03
N GLU A 290 19.32 -12.60 -3.64
CA GLU A 290 18.63 -11.62 -4.47
C GLU A 290 17.39 -11.06 -3.78
N TRP A 291 17.27 -9.74 -3.79
CA TRP A 291 16.04 -9.03 -3.43
C TRP A 291 15.13 -8.94 -4.64
N GLN A 292 13.85 -9.22 -4.43
CA GLN A 292 12.81 -9.18 -5.46
C GLN A 292 11.67 -8.26 -5.01
N ILE A 293 10.96 -7.65 -5.97
CA ILE A 293 9.81 -6.78 -5.72
C ILE A 293 8.55 -7.55 -6.10
N PHE A 294 8.00 -8.34 -5.19
CA PHE A 294 6.75 -9.07 -5.39
C PHE A 294 5.54 -8.30 -4.88
N ASP A 295 5.75 -7.49 -3.85
CA ASP A 295 4.73 -6.62 -3.28
C ASP A 295 4.73 -5.29 -4.04
N GLN A 296 3.62 -4.99 -4.72
CA GLN A 296 3.53 -3.87 -5.65
C GLN A 296 2.24 -3.08 -5.44
N ILE A 297 2.28 -1.78 -5.77
CA ILE A 297 1.11 -0.92 -5.87
C ILE A 297 1.05 -0.37 -7.30
N ILE A 298 -0.02 -0.73 -7.99
CA ILE A 298 -0.31 -0.39 -9.38
C ILE A 298 -1.57 0.48 -9.39
N VAL A 299 -1.62 1.50 -10.23
CA VAL A 299 -2.72 2.46 -10.24
C VAL A 299 -3.19 2.75 -11.67
N THR A 300 -4.43 3.25 -11.80
CA THR A 300 -4.86 3.88 -13.05
C THR A 300 -4.24 5.27 -13.19
N PRO A 301 -3.98 5.75 -14.43
CA PRO A 301 -3.42 7.08 -14.67
C PRO A 301 -4.19 8.23 -13.98
N ALA A 302 -5.50 8.08 -13.81
CA ALA A 302 -6.36 9.07 -13.15
C ALA A 302 -5.91 9.46 -11.73
N ILE A 303 -5.18 8.59 -11.03
CA ILE A 303 -4.69 8.89 -9.68
C ILE A 303 -3.48 9.83 -9.68
N MET A 304 -2.86 10.04 -10.84
CA MET A 304 -1.72 10.96 -11.01
C MET A 304 -2.15 12.40 -11.26
N GLU A 305 -3.44 12.63 -11.56
CA GLU A 305 -3.95 13.95 -11.88
C GLU A 305 -4.17 14.76 -10.60
N ASP A 306 -3.43 15.85 -10.43
CA ASP A 306 -3.38 16.71 -9.23
C ASP A 306 -4.50 17.76 -9.14
N ASN A 307 -5.35 17.86 -10.17
CA ASN A 307 -6.36 18.91 -10.29
C ASN A 307 -7.77 18.51 -9.79
N VAL A 308 -7.96 17.24 -9.38
CA VAL A 308 -9.28 16.76 -8.95
C VAL A 308 -9.14 15.76 -7.78
N GLY A 309 -9.29 16.27 -6.55
CA GLY A 309 -9.44 15.45 -5.34
C GLY A 309 -8.18 14.64 -4.96
N LEU A 310 -8.36 13.41 -4.46
CA LEU A 310 -7.25 12.55 -4.05
C LEU A 310 -6.38 12.16 -5.24
N HIS A 311 -5.07 12.42 -5.12
CA HIS A 311 -4.09 12.05 -6.13
C HIS A 311 -2.80 11.56 -5.48
N TYR A 312 -1.97 10.85 -6.24
CA TYR A 312 -0.70 10.33 -5.80
C TYR A 312 0.29 11.46 -5.51
N GLN A 313 0.89 11.46 -4.34
CA GLN A 313 2.01 12.34 -4.03
C GLN A 313 3.25 11.80 -4.75
N GLU A 314 3.71 12.53 -5.77
CA GLU A 314 4.86 12.12 -6.58
C GLU A 314 6.08 11.79 -5.71
N GLY A 315 6.73 10.68 -6.02
CA GLY A 315 7.91 10.21 -5.31
C GLY A 315 7.63 9.66 -3.90
N SER A 316 6.39 9.43 -3.50
CA SER A 316 6.05 8.86 -2.18
C SER A 316 6.09 7.33 -2.12
N ALA A 317 6.18 6.64 -3.26
CA ALA A 317 6.26 5.17 -3.27
C ALA A 317 7.50 4.69 -2.51
N ARG A 318 7.32 3.76 -1.56
CA ARG A 318 8.40 3.23 -0.70
C ARG A 318 8.19 1.77 -0.37
N ILE A 319 9.30 1.06 -0.29
CA ILE A 319 9.43 -0.19 0.46
C ILE A 319 9.80 0.19 1.89
N PHE A 320 8.86 0.01 2.82
CA PHE A 320 9.12 0.35 4.21
C PHE A 320 10.00 -0.71 4.86
N HIS A 321 11.04 -0.28 5.53
CA HIS A 321 11.90 -1.12 6.36
C HIS A 321 12.28 -0.39 7.65
N ALA A 322 12.60 -1.17 8.65
CA ALA A 322 13.19 -0.68 9.89
C ALA A 322 14.19 -1.71 10.38
N ASP A 323 15.22 -1.29 11.11
CA ASP A 323 16.30 -2.17 11.58
C ASP A 323 15.77 -3.39 12.34
N PHE A 324 14.67 -3.23 13.08
CA PHE A 324 14.07 -4.32 13.83
C PHE A 324 13.33 -5.36 12.97
N MET A 325 13.10 -5.10 11.68
CA MET A 325 12.50 -6.02 10.72
C MET A 325 13.55 -6.82 9.94
N LEU A 326 14.81 -6.49 10.13
CA LEU A 326 15.94 -7.05 9.40
C LEU A 326 16.93 -7.70 10.36
N GLU A 327 17.67 -8.68 9.87
CA GLU A 327 18.82 -9.29 10.54
C GLU A 327 19.97 -9.45 9.56
N ASP A 328 21.18 -9.70 10.08
CA ASP A 328 22.34 -9.95 9.23
C ASP A 328 22.22 -11.31 8.54
N ASP A 329 22.53 -11.34 7.26
CA ASP A 329 22.54 -12.57 6.46
C ASP A 329 23.95 -13.16 6.44
N GLU A 330 24.21 -14.13 7.32
CA GLU A 330 25.51 -14.79 7.42
C GLU A 330 25.84 -15.67 6.20
N THR A 331 24.81 -16.08 5.42
CA THR A 331 24.98 -16.98 4.27
C THR A 331 25.27 -16.22 2.99
N TYR A 332 24.46 -15.19 2.71
CA TYR A 332 24.50 -14.45 1.45
C TYR A 332 25.01 -13.01 1.62
N HIS A 333 25.41 -12.65 2.84
CA HIS A 333 25.83 -11.29 3.23
C HIS A 333 24.74 -10.24 3.16
N GLY A 334 25.02 -9.06 3.73
CA GLY A 334 24.04 -7.97 3.82
C GLY A 334 22.93 -8.24 4.82
N LYS A 335 21.73 -7.76 4.51
CA LYS A 335 20.54 -7.94 5.34
C LYS A 335 19.60 -8.98 4.75
N LYS A 336 18.83 -9.63 5.63
CA LYS A 336 17.67 -10.47 5.30
C LYS A 336 16.51 -10.13 6.21
N LEU A 337 15.34 -10.60 5.87
CA LEU A 337 14.12 -10.41 6.66
C LEU A 337 14.18 -11.19 7.97
N PHE A 338 13.82 -10.52 9.06
CA PHE A 338 13.60 -11.18 10.36
C PHE A 338 12.18 -11.74 10.36
N ARG A 339 12.02 -12.92 9.79
CA ARG A 339 10.73 -13.57 9.57
C ARG A 339 10.27 -14.40 10.78
N THR A 340 9.00 -14.77 10.78
CA THR A 340 8.41 -15.57 11.88
C THR A 340 8.92 -16.98 11.89
N TYR A 341 9.02 -17.61 10.70
CA TYR A 341 9.49 -18.98 10.53
C TYR A 341 10.47 -19.11 9.37
N ILE A 342 11.37 -20.09 9.46
CA ILE A 342 12.14 -20.63 8.34
C ILE A 342 11.89 -22.14 8.35
N GLY A 343 11.08 -22.65 7.44
CA GLY A 343 10.56 -24.01 7.51
C GLY A 343 9.79 -24.22 8.83
N PRO A 344 10.04 -25.28 9.59
CA PRO A 344 9.35 -25.51 10.87
C PRO A 344 9.99 -24.73 12.04
N ARG A 345 11.13 -24.07 11.84
CA ARG A 345 11.86 -23.39 12.92
C ARG A 345 11.30 -22.00 13.17
N TYR A 346 10.88 -21.76 14.41
CA TYR A 346 10.39 -20.47 14.87
C TYR A 346 11.54 -19.51 15.22
N PHE A 347 11.48 -18.28 14.69
CA PHE A 347 12.40 -17.18 14.97
C PHE A 347 11.72 -16.03 15.70
N GLY A 348 10.41 -15.88 15.55
CA GLY A 348 9.60 -14.86 16.24
C GLY A 348 9.82 -13.44 15.73
N GLY A 349 10.15 -13.31 14.46
CA GLY A 349 10.29 -12.05 13.75
C GLY A 349 8.97 -11.47 13.27
N PHE A 350 9.01 -10.78 12.14
CA PHE A 350 7.90 -9.99 11.60
C PHE A 350 7.21 -10.69 10.43
N SER A 351 7.81 -10.65 9.26
CA SER A 351 7.33 -11.26 8.03
C SER A 351 8.51 -11.59 7.12
N ASP A 352 8.28 -12.47 6.14
CA ASP A 352 9.20 -12.73 5.03
C ASP A 352 9.01 -11.73 3.87
N HIS A 353 8.18 -10.72 4.08
CA HIS A 353 7.97 -9.58 3.18
C HIS A 353 8.13 -8.25 3.93
N LEU A 354 8.64 -7.23 3.24
CA LEU A 354 8.57 -5.83 3.68
C LEU A 354 7.30 -5.17 3.14
N PRO A 355 6.64 -4.31 3.93
CA PRO A 355 5.49 -3.58 3.44
C PRO A 355 5.86 -2.52 2.41
N VAL A 356 4.92 -2.22 1.52
CA VAL A 356 5.01 -1.16 0.53
C VAL A 356 3.93 -0.11 0.78
N TYR A 357 4.20 1.15 0.45
CA TYR A 357 3.20 2.19 0.57
C TYR A 357 3.36 3.31 -0.46
N ILE A 358 2.29 4.06 -0.64
CA ILE A 358 2.20 5.34 -1.34
C ILE A 358 1.44 6.33 -0.48
N ASP A 359 1.64 7.61 -0.69
CA ASP A 359 0.88 8.67 -0.06
C ASP A 359 -0.03 9.36 -1.09
N LEU A 360 -1.28 9.61 -0.67
CA LEU A 360 -2.27 10.37 -1.44
C LEU A 360 -2.45 11.75 -0.77
N VAL A 361 -2.59 12.78 -1.59
CA VAL A 361 -2.86 14.16 -1.18
C VAL A 361 -4.07 14.70 -1.94
N ARG A 362 -4.58 15.89 -1.55
CA ARG A 362 -5.73 16.57 -2.17
C ARG A 362 -5.33 17.91 -2.77
#